data_4bd364dda3594f6bd7d6fe0cfceb21f7
#
_entry.id   4bd364dda3594f6bd7d6fe0cfceb21f7
#
_cell.length_a   1.000
_cell.length_b   1.000
_cell.length_c   1.000
_cell.angle_alpha   90.00
_cell.angle_beta   90.00
_cell.angle_gamma   90.00
#
_symmetry.space_group_name_H-M   'P 1'
#
loop_
_entity.id
_entity.type
_entity.pdbx_description
1 polymer ?
#
loop_
_entity_poly.entity_id
_entity_poly.type
_entity_poly.pdbx_seq_one_letter_code
_entity_poly.pdbx_strand_id
1 'polypeptide(L)'
;WELTMRAAPASRAVDAWLQSAHPQGRWLHAVTRKTAEFVHGNGFEYWAWADPLAAFIALSPDAVTAWTQAPVEVALAVGPTRGQTVVDWHGLGEFRGPRVAIAKSVQLERFHAAMRAVL
;
A
#
# COMPACT_ATOMS: atom_id res chain seq x y z
N TRP A 1 -6.65 -0.34 -3.09
CA TRP A 1 -5.57 -0.20 -4.07
C TRP A 1 -5.29 1.27 -4.41
N GLU A 2 -6.31 2.08 -4.57
CA GLU A 2 -6.19 3.50 -4.97
C GLU A 2 -5.32 4.32 -4.00
N LEU A 3 -5.45 4.09 -2.68
CA LEU A 3 -4.60 4.75 -1.70
C LEU A 3 -3.15 4.32 -1.85
N THR A 4 -2.91 3.03 -2.05
CA THR A 4 -1.56 2.48 -2.29
C THR A 4 -0.90 3.13 -3.50
N MET A 5 -1.62 3.24 -4.60
CA MET A 5 -1.09 3.86 -5.83
C MET A 5 -0.79 5.36 -5.65
N ARG A 6 -1.64 6.09 -4.91
CA ARG A 6 -1.38 7.50 -4.59
C ARG A 6 -0.22 7.70 -3.61
N ALA A 7 0.01 6.72 -2.74
CA ALA A 7 1.11 6.75 -1.78
C ALA A 7 2.41 6.16 -2.32
N ALA A 8 2.40 5.59 -3.52
CA ALA A 8 3.56 4.95 -4.10
C ALA A 8 4.71 5.95 -4.31
N PRO A 9 5.89 5.72 -3.72
CA PRO A 9 7.05 6.55 -3.97
C PRO A 9 7.56 6.35 -5.41
N ALA A 10 8.21 7.38 -5.96
CA ALA A 10 8.92 7.23 -7.22
C ALA A 10 9.97 6.11 -7.13
N SER A 11 10.08 5.27 -8.15
CA SER A 11 11.01 4.11 -8.14
C SER A 11 12.43 4.54 -7.83
N ARG A 12 12.92 5.65 -8.40
CA ARG A 12 14.25 6.22 -8.11
C ARG A 12 14.44 6.62 -6.64
N ALA A 13 13.38 7.03 -5.95
CA ALA A 13 13.46 7.37 -4.53
C ALA A 13 13.60 6.10 -3.68
N VAL A 14 12.90 5.04 -4.04
CA VAL A 14 13.05 3.72 -3.40
C VAL A 14 14.47 3.19 -3.60
N ASP A 15 15.01 3.27 -4.81
CA ASP A 15 16.39 2.85 -5.09
C ASP A 15 17.40 3.58 -4.17
N ALA A 16 17.23 4.89 -4.01
CA ALA A 16 18.07 5.68 -3.12
C ALA A 16 17.94 5.26 -1.65
N TRP A 17 16.74 4.95 -1.19
CA TRP A 17 16.51 4.46 0.19
C TRP A 17 17.13 3.09 0.41
N LEU A 18 17.02 2.18 -0.56
CA LEU A 18 17.55 0.82 -0.49
C LEU A 18 19.10 0.79 -0.59
N GLN A 19 19.73 1.85 -1.12
CA GLN A 19 21.20 2.01 -1.13
C GLN A 19 21.76 2.52 0.20
N SER A 20 20.93 2.67 1.23
CA SER A 20 21.34 3.05 2.56
C SER A 20 22.44 2.12 3.12
N ALA A 21 23.37 2.69 3.88
CA ALA A 21 24.37 1.92 4.64
C ALA A 21 23.76 1.15 5.83
N HIS A 22 22.50 1.41 6.17
CA HIS A 22 21.81 0.75 7.28
C HIS A 22 21.62 -0.75 7.01
N PRO A 23 21.82 -1.65 7.99
CA PRO A 23 21.68 -3.09 7.78
C PRO A 23 20.31 -3.51 7.25
N GLN A 24 19.22 -2.88 7.71
CA GLN A 24 17.85 -3.16 7.23
C GLN A 24 17.67 -2.74 5.76
N GLY A 25 18.21 -1.59 5.34
CA GLY A 25 18.18 -1.16 3.94
C GLY A 25 18.91 -2.15 3.03
N ARG A 26 20.11 -2.59 3.44
CA ARG A 26 20.87 -3.61 2.68
C ARG A 26 20.13 -4.94 2.59
N TRP A 27 19.54 -5.39 3.70
CA TRP A 27 18.75 -6.62 3.70
C TRP A 27 17.53 -6.49 2.79
N LEU A 28 16.76 -5.40 2.91
CA LEU A 28 15.58 -5.17 2.08
C LEU A 28 15.96 -5.10 0.60
N HIS A 29 17.06 -4.38 0.26
CA HIS A 29 17.58 -4.35 -1.11
C HIS A 29 17.84 -5.77 -1.65
N ALA A 30 18.50 -6.61 -0.86
CA ALA A 30 18.82 -7.99 -1.27
C ALA A 30 17.55 -8.82 -1.54
N VAL A 31 16.55 -8.77 -0.65
CA VAL A 31 15.33 -9.59 -0.78
C VAL A 31 14.35 -9.04 -1.83
N THR A 32 14.37 -7.74 -2.11
CA THR A 32 13.49 -7.11 -3.11
C THR A 32 14.10 -7.02 -4.50
N ARG A 33 15.32 -7.51 -4.70
CA ARG A 33 16.04 -7.41 -5.97
C ARG A 33 15.20 -7.85 -7.19
N LYS A 34 14.50 -8.99 -7.10
CA LYS A 34 13.64 -9.48 -8.19
C LYS A 34 12.46 -8.56 -8.45
N THR A 35 11.88 -7.98 -7.42
CA THR A 35 10.81 -6.98 -7.58
C THR A 35 11.33 -5.71 -8.23
N ALA A 36 12.54 -5.25 -7.87
CA ALA A 36 13.19 -4.10 -8.51
C ALA A 36 13.43 -4.37 -10.00
N GLU A 37 14.00 -5.53 -10.35
CA GLU A 37 14.18 -5.96 -11.74
C GLU A 37 12.86 -5.92 -12.54
N PHE A 38 11.76 -6.39 -11.93
CA PHE A 38 10.43 -6.37 -12.54
C PHE A 38 9.89 -4.93 -12.72
N VAL A 39 10.00 -4.09 -11.69
CA VAL A 39 9.53 -2.69 -11.71
C VAL A 39 10.26 -1.93 -12.81
N HIS A 40 11.60 -2.00 -12.84
CA HIS A 40 12.41 -1.30 -13.83
C HIS A 40 12.28 -1.88 -15.23
N GLY A 41 12.26 -3.20 -15.35
CA GLY A 41 12.12 -3.89 -16.63
C GLY A 41 10.79 -3.62 -17.35
N ASN A 42 9.74 -3.26 -16.59
CA ASN A 42 8.44 -2.87 -17.14
C ASN A 42 8.24 -1.34 -17.21
N GLY A 43 9.26 -0.55 -16.89
CA GLY A 43 9.21 0.90 -16.98
C GLY A 43 8.25 1.56 -15.97
N PHE A 44 7.99 0.94 -14.82
CA PHE A 44 7.15 1.56 -13.80
C PHE A 44 7.88 2.72 -13.13
N GLU A 45 7.26 3.89 -13.19
CA GLU A 45 7.78 5.11 -12.56
C GLU A 45 7.62 5.12 -11.04
N TYR A 46 6.69 4.30 -10.51
CA TYR A 46 6.34 4.23 -9.10
C TYR A 46 6.41 2.79 -8.61
N TRP A 47 6.80 2.63 -7.36
CA TRP A 47 6.83 1.34 -6.69
C TRP A 47 5.78 1.30 -5.58
N ALA A 48 4.68 0.57 -5.81
CA ALA A 48 3.57 0.45 -4.89
C ALA A 48 3.94 -0.42 -3.68
N TRP A 49 4.01 0.17 -2.50
CA TRP A 49 4.32 -0.49 -1.23
C TRP A 49 3.06 -0.62 -0.36
N ALA A 50 2.20 -1.61 -0.68
CA ALA A 50 0.92 -1.82 0.00
C ALA A 50 1.12 -2.20 1.49
N ASP A 51 1.95 -3.21 1.76
CA ASP A 51 2.16 -3.73 3.11
C ASP A 51 2.84 -2.71 4.03
N PRO A 52 3.92 -2.01 3.61
CA PRO A 52 4.48 -0.92 4.40
C PRO A 52 3.50 0.20 4.70
N LEU A 53 2.64 0.57 3.74
CA LEU A 53 1.60 1.57 3.96
C LEU A 53 0.55 1.09 4.98
N ALA A 54 0.11 -0.17 4.88
CA ALA A 54 -0.83 -0.75 5.83
C ALA A 54 -0.23 -0.81 7.24
N ALA A 55 1.02 -1.23 7.38
CA ALA A 55 1.74 -1.22 8.66
C ALA A 55 1.89 0.20 9.23
N PHE A 56 2.25 1.17 8.39
CA PHE A 56 2.35 2.57 8.80
C PHE A 56 1.01 3.10 9.34
N ILE A 57 -0.10 2.84 8.65
CA ILE A 57 -1.45 3.26 9.08
C ILE A 57 -1.83 2.60 10.41
N ALA A 58 -1.50 1.33 10.61
CA ALA A 58 -1.76 0.62 11.85
C ALA A 58 -0.98 1.21 13.04
N LEU A 59 0.26 1.64 12.81
CA LEU A 59 1.13 2.22 13.84
C LEU A 59 0.89 3.72 14.08
N SER A 60 0.36 4.42 13.08
CA SER A 60 0.14 5.87 13.10
C SER A 60 -1.23 6.23 12.50
N PRO A 61 -2.34 5.79 13.13
CA PRO A 61 -3.69 6.02 12.59
C PRO A 61 -4.06 7.51 12.51
N ASP A 62 -3.40 8.35 13.29
CA ASP A 62 -3.51 9.82 13.25
C ASP A 62 -2.95 10.44 11.96
N ALA A 63 -2.14 9.70 11.20
CA ALA A 63 -1.68 10.12 9.89
C ALA A 63 -2.75 9.97 8.79
N VAL A 64 -3.84 9.25 9.06
CA VAL A 64 -4.94 9.12 8.10
C VAL A 64 -5.80 10.38 8.15
N THR A 65 -5.90 11.06 7.02
CA THR A 65 -6.61 12.35 6.90
C THR A 65 -8.07 12.20 6.50
N ALA A 66 -8.46 11.04 5.98
CA ALA A 66 -9.86 10.75 5.67
C ALA A 66 -10.16 9.26 5.83
N TRP A 67 -11.21 8.96 6.58
CA TRP A 67 -11.80 7.64 6.74
C TRP A 67 -13.19 7.59 6.12
N THR A 68 -13.62 6.42 5.67
CA THR A 68 -15.00 6.13 5.33
C THR A 68 -15.43 4.81 5.93
N GLN A 69 -16.72 4.64 6.18
CA GLN A 69 -17.32 3.38 6.63
C GLN A 69 -18.16 2.81 5.50
N ALA A 70 -17.85 1.62 5.06
CA ALA A 70 -18.63 0.94 4.02
C ALA A 70 -18.71 -0.56 4.27
N PRO A 71 -19.77 -1.25 3.80
CA PRO A 71 -19.82 -2.71 3.77
C PRO A 71 -18.71 -3.25 2.86
N VAL A 72 -18.07 -4.33 3.31
CA VAL A 72 -16.97 -4.97 2.59
C VAL A 72 -17.20 -6.47 2.52
N GLU A 73 -17.03 -7.04 1.35
CA GLU A 73 -17.03 -8.48 1.12
C GLU A 73 -15.82 -8.91 0.32
N VAL A 74 -15.49 -10.20 0.40
CA VAL A 74 -14.43 -10.81 -0.42
C VAL A 74 -15.08 -11.73 -1.45
N ALA A 75 -14.74 -11.58 -2.71
CA ALA A 75 -15.21 -12.46 -3.78
C ALA A 75 -14.63 -13.86 -3.60
N LEU A 76 -15.49 -14.84 -3.27
CA LEU A 76 -15.08 -16.22 -3.01
C LEU A 76 -15.33 -17.16 -4.19
N ALA A 77 -16.18 -16.75 -5.14
CA ALA A 77 -16.48 -17.55 -6.32
C ALA A 77 -15.21 -17.84 -7.14
N VAL A 78 -15.15 -19.01 -7.75
CA VAL A 78 -14.06 -19.38 -8.67
C VAL A 78 -14.10 -18.48 -9.91
N GLY A 79 -12.98 -17.83 -10.21
CA GLY A 79 -12.89 -16.90 -11.33
C GLY A 79 -11.74 -15.89 -11.15
N PRO A 80 -11.59 -14.97 -12.11
CA PRO A 80 -10.48 -14.00 -12.12
C PRO A 80 -10.55 -12.99 -10.95
N THR A 81 -11.71 -12.82 -10.33
CA THR A 81 -11.91 -11.89 -9.19
C THR A 81 -11.81 -12.56 -7.82
N ARG A 82 -11.54 -13.87 -7.76
CA ARG A 82 -11.46 -14.57 -6.48
C ARG A 82 -10.39 -13.94 -5.57
N GLY A 83 -10.78 -13.63 -4.33
CA GLY A 83 -9.93 -12.96 -3.35
C GLY A 83 -9.98 -11.43 -3.44
N GLN A 84 -10.66 -10.87 -4.43
CA GLN A 84 -10.84 -9.42 -4.52
C GLN A 84 -11.71 -8.90 -3.38
N THR A 85 -11.24 -7.85 -2.71
CA THR A 85 -12.06 -7.08 -1.77
C THR A 85 -13.00 -6.16 -2.54
N VAL A 86 -14.29 -6.32 -2.30
CA VAL A 86 -15.36 -5.53 -2.93
C VAL A 86 -15.99 -4.62 -1.88
N VAL A 87 -16.09 -3.34 -2.18
CA VAL A 87 -16.62 -2.32 -1.28
C VAL A 87 -17.89 -1.72 -1.86
N ASP A 88 -18.96 -1.73 -1.08
CA ASP A 88 -20.19 -1.02 -1.45
C ASP A 88 -20.10 0.45 -1.03
N TRP A 89 -19.53 1.26 -1.90
CA TRP A 89 -19.30 2.68 -1.67
C TRP A 89 -20.58 3.51 -1.51
N HIS A 90 -21.65 3.06 -2.11
CA HIS A 90 -22.90 3.82 -2.21
C HIS A 90 -24.07 3.21 -1.43
N GLY A 91 -23.87 2.04 -0.84
CA GLY A 91 -24.94 1.32 -0.12
C GLY A 91 -26.06 0.83 -1.05
N LEU A 92 -25.73 0.55 -2.32
CA LEU A 92 -26.70 0.11 -3.34
C LEU A 92 -26.69 -1.41 -3.54
N GLY A 93 -25.69 -2.10 -3.00
CA GLY A 93 -25.57 -3.56 -3.07
C GLY A 93 -26.29 -4.26 -1.93
N GLU A 94 -26.59 -5.56 -2.14
CA GLU A 94 -27.11 -6.44 -1.09
C GLU A 94 -25.98 -7.01 -0.21
N PHE A 95 -24.98 -6.18 0.09
CA PHE A 95 -23.81 -6.57 0.88
C PHE A 95 -24.23 -6.90 2.32
N ARG A 96 -23.89 -8.10 2.77
CA ARG A 96 -24.13 -8.57 4.14
C ARG A 96 -22.88 -8.49 5.01
N GLY A 97 -21.76 -8.11 4.44
CA GLY A 97 -20.49 -7.96 5.14
C GLY A 97 -20.53 -6.84 6.20
N PRO A 98 -19.58 -6.85 7.16
CA PRO A 98 -19.49 -5.81 8.16
C PRO A 98 -19.13 -4.47 7.53
N ARG A 99 -19.57 -3.39 8.17
CA ARG A 99 -19.03 -2.06 7.83
C ARG A 99 -17.63 -1.92 8.41
N VAL A 100 -16.70 -1.58 7.56
CA VAL A 100 -15.27 -1.48 7.89
C VAL A 100 -14.81 -0.05 7.70
N ALA A 101 -13.93 0.41 8.60
CA ALA A 101 -13.26 1.69 8.44
C ALA A 101 -12.18 1.55 7.35
N ILE A 102 -12.31 2.34 6.29
CA ILE A 102 -11.42 2.32 5.14
C ILE A 102 -10.67 3.64 5.06
N ALA A 103 -9.34 3.59 5.09
CA ALA A 103 -8.50 4.76 4.90
C ALA A 103 -8.60 5.24 3.45
N LYS A 104 -9.00 6.50 3.26
CA LYS A 104 -9.16 7.13 1.93
C LYS A 104 -7.99 8.04 1.57
N SER A 105 -7.35 8.63 2.57
CA SER A 105 -6.16 9.45 2.39
C SER A 105 -5.26 9.41 3.62
N VAL A 106 -3.98 9.67 3.42
CA VAL A 106 -2.95 9.67 4.45
C VAL A 106 -1.97 10.82 4.19
N GLN A 107 -1.28 11.27 5.23
CA GLN A 107 -0.20 12.23 5.13
C GLN A 107 1.03 11.57 4.48
N LEU A 108 1.18 11.71 3.16
CA LEU A 108 2.20 11.02 2.36
C LEU A 108 3.63 11.33 2.84
N GLU A 109 3.90 12.59 3.20
CA GLU A 109 5.20 13.00 3.69
C GLU A 109 5.60 12.28 4.99
N ARG A 110 4.64 12.04 5.90
CA ARG A 110 4.87 11.25 7.11
C ARG A 110 5.16 9.79 6.78
N PHE A 111 4.42 9.21 5.84
CA PHE A 111 4.68 7.84 5.38
C PHE A 111 6.08 7.73 4.77
N HIS A 112 6.41 8.59 3.83
CA HIS A 112 7.74 8.56 3.19
C HIS A 112 8.88 8.86 4.18
N ALA A 113 8.66 9.75 5.15
CA ALA A 113 9.63 10.01 6.21
C ALA A 113 9.84 8.78 7.11
N ALA A 114 8.75 8.08 7.48
CA ALA A 114 8.84 6.84 8.25
C ALA A 114 9.62 5.77 7.51
N MET A 115 9.38 5.61 6.20
CA MET A 115 10.13 4.66 5.37
C MET A 115 11.62 4.99 5.34
N ARG A 116 11.99 6.27 5.12
CA ARG A 116 13.39 6.69 5.15
C ARG A 116 14.08 6.50 6.50
N ALA A 117 13.33 6.59 7.59
CA ALA A 117 13.89 6.46 8.94
C ALA A 117 14.23 5.01 9.31
N VAL A 118 13.63 4.02 8.65
CA VAL A 118 13.87 2.59 8.93
C VAL A 118 14.80 1.92 7.91
N LEU A 119 15.12 2.60 6.82
CA LEU A 119 15.95 2.12 5.72
C LEU A 119 17.30 2.83 5.69
#